data_e1a3866e7d295825e739027f2f30177c
#
_entry.id   e1a3866e7d295825e739027f2f30177c
#
_cell.length_a   1.000
_cell.length_b   1.000
_cell.length_c   1.000
_cell.angle_alpha   90.00
_cell.angle_beta   90.00
_cell.angle_gamma   90.00
#
_symmetry.space_group_name_H-M   'P 1'
#
loop_
_entity.id
_entity.type
_entity.pdbx_description
1 polymer ?
#
loop_
_entity_poly.entity_id
_entity_poly.type
_entity_poly.pdbx_seq_one_letter_code
_entity_poly.pdbx_strand_id
1 'polypeptide(L)'
;VDSFKKRMPLPDSLHRKAMRLFREYMLVGGMPQAVSKYVETHDFSKVDNVKRNILRLYRQDISKHGGSDRIRITRIFDNLVGQLSKKEKKFNITSLGKEAKTRDYEDAFFWLSDAFITNDCFNSTDPSVGLSISEDHSTVKCYAADTGLLTTLALADSEQTGSNLYRDILLERIEINEGMLAENVVAQLLRANGHRLFFYSRSDRDDPSNRMEIDFLIVEPYENAAMKY
;
A
#
# COMPACT_ATOMS: atom_id res chain seq x y z
N VAL A 1 24.61 2.91 -1.52
CA VAL A 1 24.90 1.97 -0.42
C VAL A 1 25.88 2.59 0.56
N ASP A 2 27.00 3.18 0.09
CA ASP A 2 28.04 3.73 0.99
C ASP A 2 27.57 4.93 1.80
N SER A 3 26.80 5.84 1.19
CA SER A 3 26.23 6.99 1.90
C SER A 3 25.27 6.55 3.01
N PHE A 4 24.44 5.52 2.75
CA PHE A 4 23.54 4.95 3.74
C PHE A 4 24.30 4.33 4.92
N LYS A 5 25.32 3.47 4.62
CA LYS A 5 26.17 2.83 5.65
C LYS A 5 26.90 3.87 6.51
N LYS A 6 27.34 4.96 5.90
CA LYS A 6 28.04 6.06 6.59
C LYS A 6 27.10 7.09 7.22
N ARG A 7 25.77 6.90 7.09
CA ARG A 7 24.74 7.87 7.54
C ARG A 7 24.98 9.29 7.02
N MET A 8 25.46 9.39 5.78
CA MET A 8 25.72 10.67 5.11
C MET A 8 24.59 10.96 4.11
N PRO A 9 24.17 12.24 3.99
CA PRO A 9 23.20 12.62 2.97
C PRO A 9 23.76 12.36 1.57
N LEU A 10 22.85 12.06 0.62
CA LEU A 10 23.23 11.97 -0.78
C LEU A 10 23.58 13.37 -1.30
N PRO A 11 24.57 13.50 -2.21
CA PRO A 11 24.75 14.71 -2.97
C PRO A 11 23.46 15.14 -3.67
N ASP A 12 23.18 16.45 -3.74
CA ASP A 12 21.91 16.99 -4.25
C ASP A 12 21.52 16.48 -5.65
N SER A 13 22.49 16.31 -6.53
CA SER A 13 22.24 15.79 -7.89
C SER A 13 21.77 14.33 -7.86
N LEU A 14 22.38 13.50 -7.00
CA LEU A 14 21.98 12.11 -6.81
C LEU A 14 20.65 12.00 -6.08
N HIS A 15 20.42 12.85 -5.08
CA HIS A 15 19.14 12.91 -4.38
C HIS A 15 18.00 13.23 -5.36
N ARG A 16 18.13 14.29 -6.16
CA ARG A 16 17.11 14.66 -7.16
C ARG A 16 16.86 13.53 -8.17
N LYS A 17 17.93 12.87 -8.63
CA LYS A 17 17.78 11.72 -9.55
C LYS A 17 17.05 10.55 -8.88
N ALA A 18 17.38 10.23 -7.63
CA ALA A 18 16.73 9.17 -6.87
C ALA A 18 15.24 9.47 -6.66
N MET A 19 14.90 10.70 -6.26
CA MET A 19 13.50 11.13 -6.07
C MET A 19 12.70 11.07 -7.36
N ARG A 20 13.30 11.48 -8.50
CA ARG A 20 12.62 11.34 -9.80
C ARG A 20 12.33 9.87 -10.13
N LEU A 21 13.33 8.99 -9.99
CA LEU A 21 13.13 7.56 -10.23
C LEU A 21 12.11 6.94 -9.28
N PHE A 22 12.08 7.39 -8.03
CA PHE A 22 11.10 6.96 -7.05
C PHE A 22 9.68 7.37 -7.45
N ARG A 23 9.48 8.61 -7.93
CA ARG A 23 8.19 9.04 -8.48
C ARG A 23 7.80 8.25 -9.74
N GLU A 24 8.74 8.03 -10.67
CA GLU A 24 8.50 7.16 -11.83
C GLU A 24 8.01 5.77 -11.38
N TYR A 25 8.68 5.19 -10.35
CA TYR A 25 8.27 3.92 -9.79
C TYR A 25 6.85 3.97 -9.17
N MET A 26 6.51 4.99 -8.40
CA MET A 26 5.17 5.14 -7.84
C MET A 26 4.08 5.22 -8.93
N LEU A 27 4.41 5.80 -10.08
CA LEU A 27 3.48 5.92 -11.21
C LEU A 27 3.38 4.64 -12.04
N VAL A 28 4.49 3.96 -12.29
CA VAL A 28 4.54 2.73 -13.11
C VAL A 28 4.12 1.50 -12.30
N GLY A 29 4.60 1.40 -11.06
CA GLY A 29 4.44 0.24 -10.19
C GLY A 29 5.47 -0.86 -10.45
N GLY A 30 5.22 -2.02 -9.84
CA GLY A 30 6.04 -3.23 -9.95
C GLY A 30 5.41 -4.34 -10.78
N MET A 31 4.22 -4.13 -11.36
CA MET A 31 3.58 -5.15 -12.20
C MET A 31 4.42 -5.43 -13.45
N PRO A 32 4.84 -6.69 -13.72
CA PRO A 32 5.78 -7.01 -14.79
C PRO A 32 5.35 -6.49 -16.17
N GLN A 33 4.07 -6.61 -16.50
CA GLN A 33 3.54 -6.10 -17.77
C GLN A 33 3.61 -4.58 -17.88
N ALA A 34 3.36 -3.86 -16.77
CA ALA A 34 3.44 -2.40 -16.74
C ALA A 34 4.90 -1.92 -16.87
N VAL A 35 5.81 -2.57 -16.12
CA VAL A 35 7.26 -2.29 -16.19
C VAL A 35 7.81 -2.57 -17.59
N SER A 36 7.51 -3.73 -18.16
CA SER A 36 7.92 -4.07 -19.54
C SER A 36 7.44 -3.01 -20.54
N LYS A 37 6.15 -2.63 -20.44
CA LYS A 37 5.59 -1.61 -21.33
C LYS A 37 6.25 -0.24 -21.17
N TYR A 38 6.61 0.13 -19.94
CA TYR A 38 7.34 1.37 -19.67
C TYR A 38 8.75 1.35 -20.26
N VAL A 39 9.50 0.27 -20.06
CA VAL A 39 10.86 0.11 -20.60
C VAL A 39 10.86 0.14 -22.14
N GLU A 40 9.87 -0.49 -22.77
CA GLU A 40 9.74 -0.52 -24.24
C GLU A 40 9.40 0.86 -24.85
N THR A 41 8.57 1.64 -24.16
CA THR A 41 7.91 2.79 -24.81
C THR A 41 8.18 4.13 -24.16
N HIS A 42 8.58 4.16 -22.90
CA HIS A 42 8.65 5.36 -22.05
C HIS A 42 7.37 6.22 -22.10
N ASP A 43 6.23 5.58 -22.33
CA ASP A 43 4.92 6.20 -22.51
C ASP A 43 3.96 5.79 -21.38
N PHE A 44 3.68 6.71 -20.48
CA PHE A 44 2.78 6.47 -19.35
C PHE A 44 1.34 6.15 -19.76
N SER A 45 0.86 6.65 -20.91
CA SER A 45 -0.49 6.31 -21.38
C SER A 45 -0.60 4.83 -21.72
N LYS A 46 0.43 4.26 -22.33
CA LYS A 46 0.46 2.83 -22.65
C LYS A 46 0.56 1.99 -21.40
N VAL A 47 1.33 2.45 -20.41
CA VAL A 47 1.44 1.80 -19.08
C VAL A 47 0.10 1.86 -18.35
N ASP A 48 -0.58 3.01 -18.36
CA ASP A 48 -1.89 3.18 -17.73
C ASP A 48 -2.94 2.23 -18.32
N ASN A 49 -2.96 2.07 -19.64
CA ASN A 49 -3.84 1.10 -20.29
C ASN A 49 -3.59 -0.33 -19.81
N VAL A 50 -2.34 -0.74 -19.61
CA VAL A 50 -1.99 -2.05 -19.06
C VAL A 50 -2.53 -2.18 -17.63
N LYS A 51 -2.30 -1.17 -16.78
CA LYS A 51 -2.75 -1.17 -15.39
C LYS A 51 -4.28 -1.21 -15.29
N ARG A 52 -5.00 -0.42 -16.10
CA ARG A 52 -6.48 -0.46 -16.18
C ARG A 52 -6.99 -1.84 -16.59
N ASN A 53 -6.31 -2.52 -17.51
CA ASN A 53 -6.66 -3.90 -17.86
C ASN A 53 -6.46 -4.86 -16.68
N ILE A 54 -5.37 -4.74 -15.92
CA ILE A 54 -5.14 -5.55 -14.72
C ILE A 54 -6.26 -5.30 -13.68
N LEU A 55 -6.59 -4.04 -13.40
CA LEU A 55 -7.67 -3.69 -12.48
C LEU A 55 -9.03 -4.23 -12.93
N ARG A 56 -9.28 -4.23 -14.25
CA ARG A 56 -10.50 -4.85 -14.82
C ARG A 56 -10.51 -6.36 -14.60
N LEU A 57 -9.37 -7.04 -14.74
CA LEU A 57 -9.25 -8.47 -14.46
C LEU A 57 -9.50 -8.75 -12.96
N TYR A 58 -8.95 -7.96 -12.05
CA TYR A 58 -9.25 -8.08 -10.61
C TYR A 58 -10.75 -8.00 -10.33
N ARG A 59 -11.46 -7.03 -10.93
CA ARG A 59 -12.92 -6.92 -10.78
C ARG A 59 -13.66 -8.13 -11.35
N GLN A 60 -13.18 -8.71 -12.46
CA GLN A 60 -13.74 -9.95 -13.04
C GLN A 60 -13.52 -11.15 -12.11
N ASP A 61 -12.33 -11.26 -11.51
CA ASP A 61 -12.00 -12.33 -10.58
C ASP A 61 -12.83 -12.22 -9.30
N ILE A 62 -12.97 -11.03 -8.73
CA ILE A 62 -13.89 -10.78 -7.62
C ILE A 62 -15.31 -11.21 -7.98
N SER A 63 -15.77 -10.86 -9.18
CA SER A 63 -17.12 -11.23 -9.65
C SER A 63 -17.33 -12.71 -9.81
N LYS A 64 -16.31 -13.45 -10.26
CA LYS A 64 -16.38 -14.90 -10.53
C LYS A 64 -16.13 -15.76 -9.31
N HIS A 65 -15.19 -15.34 -8.46
CA HIS A 65 -14.62 -16.17 -7.40
C HIS A 65 -14.92 -15.65 -5.98
N GLY A 66 -15.49 -14.45 -5.83
CA GLY A 66 -15.81 -13.85 -4.53
C GLY A 66 -16.98 -14.51 -3.78
N GLY A 67 -17.70 -15.45 -4.41
CA GLY A 67 -18.77 -16.24 -3.77
C GLY A 67 -19.82 -15.37 -3.09
N SER A 68 -20.18 -15.75 -1.85
CA SER A 68 -21.12 -15.00 -0.98
C SER A 68 -20.61 -13.61 -0.57
N ASP A 69 -19.29 -13.45 -0.51
CA ASP A 69 -18.65 -12.23 -0.05
C ASP A 69 -18.31 -11.25 -1.17
N ARG A 70 -18.66 -11.57 -2.43
CA ARG A 70 -18.39 -10.71 -3.59
C ARG A 70 -18.72 -9.25 -3.35
N ILE A 71 -19.86 -8.95 -2.74
CA ILE A 71 -20.29 -7.56 -2.49
C ILE A 71 -19.37 -6.88 -1.47
N ARG A 72 -18.97 -7.59 -0.42
CA ARG A 72 -18.06 -7.07 0.62
C ARG A 72 -16.67 -6.84 0.05
N ILE A 73 -16.14 -7.82 -0.69
CA ILE A 73 -14.84 -7.73 -1.39
C ILE A 73 -14.82 -6.52 -2.33
N THR A 74 -15.86 -6.34 -3.16
CA THR A 74 -15.98 -5.21 -4.06
C THR A 74 -15.99 -3.88 -3.30
N ARG A 75 -16.73 -3.80 -2.19
CA ARG A 75 -16.78 -2.58 -1.37
C ARG A 75 -15.43 -2.22 -0.77
N ILE A 76 -14.65 -3.19 -0.26
CA ILE A 76 -13.29 -2.93 0.24
C ILE A 76 -12.43 -2.42 -0.90
N PHE A 77 -12.41 -3.10 -2.03
CA PHE A 77 -11.59 -2.75 -3.19
C PHE A 77 -11.90 -1.34 -3.72
N ASP A 78 -13.17 -0.99 -3.85
CA ASP A 78 -13.61 0.32 -4.34
C ASP A 78 -13.30 1.46 -3.36
N ASN A 79 -13.22 1.18 -2.06
CA ASN A 79 -12.92 2.17 -1.03
C ASN A 79 -11.42 2.28 -0.71
N LEU A 80 -10.56 1.45 -1.29
CA LEU A 80 -9.15 1.35 -0.96
C LEU A 80 -8.43 2.71 -1.00
N VAL A 81 -8.56 3.44 -2.12
CA VAL A 81 -7.96 4.77 -2.29
C VAL A 81 -8.50 5.74 -1.24
N GLY A 82 -9.82 5.77 -1.05
CA GLY A 82 -10.46 6.67 -0.09
C GLY A 82 -10.04 6.42 1.36
N GLN A 83 -9.72 5.16 1.72
CA GLN A 83 -9.20 4.83 3.04
C GLN A 83 -7.74 5.25 3.20
N LEU A 84 -6.88 4.92 2.23
CA LEU A 84 -5.46 5.23 2.24
C LEU A 84 -5.16 6.73 2.12
N SER A 85 -6.06 7.51 1.55
CA SER A 85 -5.92 8.98 1.45
C SER A 85 -6.15 9.71 2.75
N LYS A 86 -6.72 9.05 3.77
CA LYS A 86 -6.96 9.66 5.08
C LYS A 86 -5.67 9.79 5.87
N LYS A 87 -5.65 10.72 6.83
CA LYS A 87 -4.55 10.85 7.79
C LYS A 87 -4.41 9.58 8.64
N GLU A 88 -5.51 9.05 9.11
CA GLU A 88 -5.58 7.77 9.83
C GLU A 88 -6.00 6.69 8.83
N LYS A 89 -5.08 5.78 8.51
CA LYS A 89 -5.25 4.77 7.47
C LYS A 89 -5.87 3.46 7.96
N LYS A 90 -6.29 3.40 9.23
CA LYS A 90 -7.12 2.30 9.72
C LYS A 90 -8.40 2.22 8.90
N PHE A 91 -8.70 1.06 8.37
CA PHE A 91 -9.84 0.88 7.50
C PHE A 91 -11.14 1.11 8.27
N ASN A 92 -11.87 2.14 7.89
CA ASN A 92 -13.14 2.48 8.53
C ASN A 92 -14.26 1.64 7.92
N ILE A 93 -14.61 0.55 8.59
CA ILE A 93 -15.67 -0.38 8.15
C ILE A 93 -17.03 0.30 8.07
N THR A 94 -17.33 1.28 8.93
CA THR A 94 -18.62 1.98 8.90
C THR A 94 -18.82 2.80 7.64
N SER A 95 -17.73 3.12 6.90
CA SER A 95 -17.83 3.76 5.59
C SER A 95 -18.42 2.83 4.51
N LEU A 96 -18.38 1.51 4.73
CA LEU A 96 -18.93 0.51 3.82
C LEU A 96 -20.43 0.27 4.04
N GLY A 97 -20.96 0.73 5.18
CA GLY A 97 -22.39 0.61 5.53
C GLY A 97 -22.62 0.94 7.00
N LYS A 98 -23.76 1.56 7.33
CA LYS A 98 -24.10 1.99 8.70
C LYS A 98 -24.08 0.85 9.73
N GLU A 99 -24.45 -0.36 9.32
CA GLU A 99 -24.50 -1.58 10.16
C GLU A 99 -23.28 -2.48 9.97
N ALA A 100 -22.28 -2.05 9.18
CA ALA A 100 -21.12 -2.87 8.90
C ALA A 100 -20.25 -3.07 10.15
N LYS A 101 -19.91 -4.32 10.43
CA LYS A 101 -19.02 -4.73 11.53
C LYS A 101 -17.78 -5.38 10.96
N THR A 102 -16.61 -5.17 11.59
CA THR A 102 -15.32 -5.70 11.12
C THR A 102 -15.40 -7.20 10.89
N ARG A 103 -15.93 -7.97 11.83
CA ARG A 103 -16.08 -9.42 11.74
C ARG A 103 -16.83 -9.91 10.49
N ASP A 104 -17.73 -9.10 9.95
CA ASP A 104 -18.51 -9.47 8.77
C ASP A 104 -17.72 -9.29 7.45
N TYR A 105 -16.53 -8.66 7.54
CA TYR A 105 -15.63 -8.38 6.44
C TYR A 105 -14.28 -9.10 6.52
N GLU A 106 -14.02 -9.87 7.57
CA GLU A 106 -12.74 -10.58 7.76
C GLU A 106 -12.41 -11.50 6.57
N ASP A 107 -13.37 -12.33 6.16
CA ASP A 107 -13.20 -13.23 5.01
C ASP A 107 -12.96 -12.45 3.70
N ALA A 108 -13.55 -11.27 3.56
CA ALA A 108 -13.37 -10.42 2.39
C ALA A 108 -11.97 -9.78 2.33
N PHE A 109 -11.41 -9.34 3.47
CA PHE A 109 -10.01 -8.91 3.56
C PHE A 109 -9.07 -10.07 3.26
N PHE A 110 -9.29 -11.22 3.92
CA PHE A 110 -8.49 -12.41 3.70
C PHE A 110 -8.47 -12.80 2.22
N TRP A 111 -9.63 -12.81 1.55
CA TRP A 111 -9.74 -13.13 0.12
C TRP A 111 -8.89 -12.18 -0.75
N LEU A 112 -8.95 -10.86 -0.49
CA LEU A 112 -8.17 -9.87 -1.23
C LEU A 112 -6.66 -10.04 -1.01
N SER A 113 -6.25 -10.36 0.21
CA SER A 113 -4.86 -10.59 0.56
C SER A 113 -4.34 -11.90 -0.02
N ASP A 114 -5.13 -12.97 0.02
CA ASP A 114 -4.78 -14.27 -0.55
C ASP A 114 -4.69 -14.23 -2.08
N ALA A 115 -5.55 -13.43 -2.71
CA ALA A 115 -5.50 -13.15 -4.15
C ALA A 115 -4.37 -12.17 -4.56
N PHE A 116 -3.53 -11.73 -3.64
CA PHE A 116 -2.45 -10.74 -3.87
C PHE A 116 -2.93 -9.42 -4.48
N ILE A 117 -4.15 -9.01 -4.16
CA ILE A 117 -4.71 -7.71 -4.57
C ILE A 117 -4.40 -6.65 -3.51
N THR A 118 -4.37 -7.04 -2.23
CA THR A 118 -4.02 -6.17 -1.11
C THR A 118 -2.94 -6.78 -0.22
N ASN A 119 -2.36 -5.93 0.62
CA ASN A 119 -1.45 -6.29 1.70
C ASN A 119 -2.08 -5.79 3.00
N ASP A 120 -2.61 -6.70 3.80
CA ASP A 120 -3.22 -6.37 5.06
C ASP A 120 -2.16 -6.19 6.15
N CYS A 121 -2.34 -5.14 6.95
CA CYS A 121 -1.46 -4.76 8.04
C CYS A 121 -2.32 -4.66 9.31
N PHE A 122 -2.10 -5.56 10.27
CA PHE A 122 -2.89 -5.66 11.49
C PHE A 122 -2.26 -4.91 12.66
N ASN A 123 -3.09 -4.44 13.57
CA ASN A 123 -2.60 -3.81 14.78
C ASN A 123 -2.01 -4.87 15.73
N SER A 124 -0.80 -4.62 16.26
CA SER A 124 -0.24 -5.39 17.37
C SER A 124 -0.50 -4.59 18.64
N THR A 125 -1.34 -5.10 19.54
CA THR A 125 -1.74 -4.40 20.76
C THR A 125 -0.65 -4.34 21.82
N ASP A 126 0.26 -5.31 21.79
CA ASP A 126 1.45 -5.35 22.66
C ASP A 126 2.67 -5.95 21.91
N PRO A 127 3.47 -5.08 21.26
CA PRO A 127 4.64 -5.54 20.53
C PRO A 127 5.71 -6.25 21.40
N SER A 128 5.68 -6.07 22.72
CA SER A 128 6.67 -6.65 23.64
C SER A 128 6.51 -8.15 23.83
N VAL A 129 5.29 -8.69 23.66
CA VAL A 129 5.00 -10.12 23.77
C VAL A 129 5.06 -10.86 22.44
N GLY A 130 5.26 -10.14 21.35
CA GLY A 130 5.35 -10.69 19.99
C GLY A 130 4.20 -10.23 19.09
N LEU A 131 4.54 -9.80 17.89
CA LEU A 131 3.60 -9.13 16.98
C LEU A 131 2.39 -10.00 16.62
N SER A 132 2.63 -11.29 16.32
CA SER A 132 1.55 -12.22 15.95
C SER A 132 0.73 -12.70 17.16
N ILE A 133 1.28 -12.64 18.38
CA ILE A 133 0.56 -13.07 19.59
C ILE A 133 -0.47 -12.03 20.01
N SER A 134 -0.12 -10.76 19.81
CA SER A 134 -0.95 -9.61 20.16
C SER A 134 -1.69 -8.99 18.96
N GLU A 135 -1.88 -9.77 17.89
CA GLU A 135 -2.54 -9.34 16.67
C GLU A 135 -4.03 -9.07 16.92
N ASP A 136 -4.50 -7.88 16.53
CA ASP A 136 -5.89 -7.48 16.60
C ASP A 136 -6.48 -7.41 15.18
N HIS A 137 -7.29 -8.41 14.83
CA HIS A 137 -7.98 -8.49 13.54
C HIS A 137 -9.12 -7.49 13.40
N SER A 138 -9.56 -6.86 14.50
CA SER A 138 -10.61 -5.85 14.42
C SER A 138 -10.14 -4.52 13.82
N THR A 139 -8.82 -4.33 13.75
CA THR A 139 -8.19 -3.09 13.30
C THR A 139 -7.14 -3.39 12.24
N VAL A 140 -7.44 -3.04 10.99
CA VAL A 140 -6.61 -3.33 9.83
C VAL A 140 -6.30 -2.05 9.04
N LYS A 141 -5.06 -1.91 8.55
CA LYS A 141 -4.72 -1.03 7.43
C LYS A 141 -4.59 -1.90 6.18
N CYS A 142 -5.27 -1.54 5.10
CA CYS A 142 -5.31 -2.33 3.87
C CYS A 142 -4.60 -1.57 2.76
N TYR A 143 -3.41 -2.02 2.38
CA TYR A 143 -2.60 -1.43 1.33
C TYR A 143 -2.85 -2.14 -0.01
N ALA A 144 -2.69 -1.43 -1.13
CA ALA A 144 -2.67 -2.07 -2.44
C ALA A 144 -1.40 -2.93 -2.61
N ALA A 145 -1.52 -4.09 -3.22
CA ALA A 145 -0.35 -4.95 -3.48
C ALA A 145 0.65 -4.30 -4.45
N ASP A 146 0.19 -3.39 -5.32
CA ASP A 146 1.03 -2.63 -6.24
C ASP A 146 0.69 -1.14 -6.22
N THR A 147 1.72 -0.31 -6.02
CA THR A 147 1.57 1.15 -5.93
C THR A 147 1.19 1.78 -7.25
N GLY A 148 1.64 1.25 -8.39
CA GLY A 148 1.23 1.74 -9.71
C GLY A 148 -0.25 1.50 -9.98
N LEU A 149 -0.81 0.36 -9.54
CA LEU A 149 -2.24 0.10 -9.60
C LEU A 149 -3.02 1.04 -8.69
N LEU A 150 -2.51 1.31 -7.46
CA LEU A 150 -3.10 2.28 -6.55
C LEU A 150 -3.15 3.68 -7.18
N THR A 151 -2.06 4.09 -7.84
CA THR A 151 -2.01 5.37 -8.57
C THR A 151 -3.07 5.42 -9.66
N THR A 152 -3.24 4.36 -10.45
CA THR A 152 -4.28 4.31 -11.49
C THR A 152 -5.69 4.36 -10.90
N LEU A 153 -5.92 3.71 -9.77
CA LEU A 153 -7.20 3.82 -9.05
C LEU A 153 -7.45 5.24 -8.53
N ALA A 154 -6.44 5.89 -7.97
CA ALA A 154 -6.52 7.24 -7.45
C ALA A 154 -6.79 8.29 -8.54
N LEU A 155 -6.34 8.04 -9.76
CA LEU A 155 -6.50 8.92 -10.90
C LEU A 155 -7.68 8.50 -11.81
N ALA A 156 -8.49 7.51 -11.41
CA ALA A 156 -9.57 6.98 -12.24
C ALA A 156 -10.61 8.03 -12.65
N ASP A 157 -10.90 8.96 -11.75
CA ASP A 157 -11.91 10.02 -11.94
C ASP A 157 -11.30 11.34 -12.45
N SER A 158 -10.00 11.34 -12.81
CA SER A 158 -9.36 12.53 -13.37
C SER A 158 -9.90 12.81 -14.77
N GLU A 159 -10.33 14.05 -15.01
CA GLU A 159 -10.74 14.52 -16.34
C GLU A 159 -9.58 14.51 -17.35
N GLN A 160 -8.34 14.61 -16.84
CA GLN A 160 -7.13 14.48 -17.63
C GLN A 160 -6.72 13.02 -17.70
N THR A 161 -6.76 12.45 -18.88
CA THR A 161 -6.31 11.08 -19.15
C THR A 161 -5.06 11.09 -20.00
N GLY A 162 -4.14 10.16 -19.71
CA GLY A 162 -2.99 9.91 -20.58
C GLY A 162 -1.66 10.52 -20.12
N SER A 163 -0.68 10.54 -21.03
CA SER A 163 0.72 10.93 -20.78
C SER A 163 0.88 12.30 -20.12
N ASN A 164 -0.02 13.24 -20.40
CA ASN A 164 0.08 14.60 -19.85
C ASN A 164 -0.13 14.63 -18.34
N LEU A 165 -1.13 13.91 -17.81
CA LEU A 165 -1.39 13.82 -16.38
C LEU A 165 -0.17 13.26 -15.62
N TYR A 166 0.36 12.12 -16.07
CA TYR A 166 1.52 11.50 -15.44
C TYR A 166 2.77 12.38 -15.55
N ARG A 167 2.95 13.05 -16.68
CA ARG A 167 4.05 14.00 -16.89
C ARG A 167 3.93 15.20 -15.94
N ASP A 168 2.75 15.74 -15.75
CA ASP A 168 2.52 16.88 -14.87
C ASP A 168 2.73 16.51 -13.40
N ILE A 169 2.39 15.28 -13.00
CA ILE A 169 2.73 14.74 -11.67
C ILE A 169 4.25 14.62 -11.51
N LEU A 170 4.97 14.06 -12.50
CA LEU A 170 6.44 13.95 -12.45
C LEU A 170 7.13 15.31 -12.38
N LEU A 171 6.54 16.33 -12.97
CA LEU A 171 7.05 17.71 -12.97
C LEU A 171 6.53 18.52 -11.78
N GLU A 172 5.89 17.89 -10.79
CA GLU A 172 5.34 18.54 -9.59
C GLU A 172 4.32 19.64 -9.91
N ARG A 173 3.66 19.58 -11.06
CA ARG A 173 2.62 20.52 -11.48
C ARG A 173 1.24 20.15 -10.96
N ILE A 174 1.03 18.87 -10.66
CA ILE A 174 -0.18 18.32 -10.07
C ILE A 174 0.24 17.54 -8.84
N GLU A 175 -0.35 17.90 -7.71
CA GLU A 175 -0.14 17.19 -6.45
C GLU A 175 -0.91 15.86 -6.45
N ILE A 176 -0.21 14.80 -6.09
CA ILE A 176 -0.80 13.53 -5.68
C ILE A 176 -0.50 13.32 -4.20
N ASN A 177 -1.26 12.46 -3.55
CA ASN A 177 -0.98 12.11 -2.17
C ASN A 177 0.30 11.24 -2.10
N GLU A 178 1.48 11.90 -2.24
CA GLU A 178 2.79 11.22 -2.21
C GLU A 178 2.99 10.46 -0.90
N GLY A 179 2.47 10.95 0.23
CA GLY A 179 2.54 10.25 1.51
C GLY A 179 1.79 8.91 1.48
N MET A 180 0.59 8.88 0.87
CA MET A 180 -0.17 7.65 0.67
C MET A 180 0.61 6.65 -0.20
N LEU A 181 1.16 7.12 -1.31
CA LEU A 181 1.89 6.26 -2.24
C LEU A 181 3.20 5.77 -1.65
N ALA A 182 3.96 6.63 -0.97
CA ALA A 182 5.22 6.25 -0.32
C ALA A 182 5.00 5.19 0.76
N GLU A 183 3.98 5.34 1.60
CA GLU A 183 3.64 4.34 2.61
C GLU A 183 3.20 3.02 1.97
N ASN A 184 2.45 3.06 0.87
CA ASN A 184 2.09 1.87 0.11
C ASN A 184 3.32 1.17 -0.50
N VAL A 185 4.33 1.94 -0.99
CA VAL A 185 5.61 1.37 -1.45
C VAL A 185 6.31 0.63 -0.32
N VAL A 186 6.35 1.20 0.89
CA VAL A 186 6.96 0.53 2.04
C VAL A 186 6.24 -0.78 2.35
N ALA A 187 4.89 -0.78 2.41
CA ALA A 187 4.10 -1.99 2.61
C ALA A 187 4.40 -3.05 1.54
N GLN A 188 4.41 -2.65 0.27
CA GLN A 188 4.71 -3.52 -0.87
C GLN A 188 6.12 -4.13 -0.76
N LEU A 189 7.14 -3.33 -0.45
CA LEU A 189 8.52 -3.79 -0.33
C LEU A 189 8.71 -4.73 0.86
N LEU A 190 8.13 -4.43 2.02
CA LEU A 190 8.19 -5.31 3.19
C LEU A 190 7.53 -6.66 2.87
N ARG A 191 6.36 -6.64 2.23
CA ARG A 191 5.65 -7.86 1.84
C ARG A 191 6.42 -8.68 0.82
N ALA A 192 7.03 -8.03 -0.19
CA ALA A 192 7.87 -8.68 -1.19
C ALA A 192 9.13 -9.34 -0.58
N ASN A 193 9.61 -8.85 0.55
CA ASN A 193 10.71 -9.45 1.31
C ASN A 193 10.23 -10.50 2.34
N GLY A 194 8.97 -10.92 2.28
CA GLY A 194 8.43 -12.02 3.09
C GLY A 194 7.97 -11.61 4.50
N HIS A 195 7.97 -10.33 4.82
CA HIS A 195 7.48 -9.87 6.12
C HIS A 195 5.95 -9.87 6.18
N ARG A 196 5.39 -10.33 7.31
CA ARG A 196 4.02 -9.98 7.68
C ARG A 196 4.02 -8.53 8.15
N LEU A 197 2.95 -7.82 7.83
CA LEU A 197 2.82 -6.40 8.15
C LEU A 197 2.05 -6.24 9.45
N PHE A 198 2.62 -5.48 10.37
CA PHE A 198 1.97 -5.06 11.60
C PHE A 198 2.16 -3.56 11.77
N PHE A 199 1.23 -2.92 12.46
CA PHE A 199 1.39 -1.56 12.97
C PHE A 199 1.10 -1.53 14.46
N TYR A 200 1.47 -0.46 15.13
CA TYR A 200 1.12 -0.22 16.52
C TYR A 200 0.38 1.10 16.63
N SER A 201 -0.73 1.08 17.32
CA SER A 201 -1.46 2.31 17.60
C SER A 201 -2.01 2.26 19.02
N ARG A 202 -1.59 3.26 19.80
CA ARG A 202 -2.13 3.52 21.12
C ARG A 202 -2.78 4.90 21.13
N SER A 203 -4.03 4.97 21.53
CA SER A 203 -4.71 6.23 21.82
C SER A 203 -5.12 6.23 23.28
N ASP A 204 -4.74 7.26 24.00
CA ASP A 204 -5.24 7.54 25.33
C ASP A 204 -6.28 8.66 25.21
N ARG A 205 -7.48 8.45 25.76
CA ARG A 205 -8.55 9.45 25.73
C ARG A 205 -8.32 10.55 26.74
N ASP A 206 -7.66 10.23 27.83
CA ASP A 206 -7.47 11.13 28.97
C ASP A 206 -6.16 11.91 28.85
N ASP A 207 -5.15 11.37 28.14
CA ASP A 207 -3.87 12.01 27.91
C ASP A 207 -3.41 11.91 26.44
N PRO A 208 -3.65 12.97 25.64
CA PRO A 208 -3.19 13.02 24.26
C PRO A 208 -1.68 12.87 24.06
N SER A 209 -0.86 13.14 25.09
CA SER A 209 0.61 12.99 25.02
C SER A 209 1.03 11.52 24.95
N ASN A 210 0.18 10.60 25.38
CA ASN A 210 0.38 9.15 25.29
C ASN A 210 -0.06 8.55 23.96
N ARG A 211 -0.46 9.37 23.00
CA ARG A 211 -0.80 8.91 21.66
C ARG A 211 0.46 8.52 20.91
N MET A 212 0.51 7.28 20.44
CA MET A 212 1.61 6.73 19.64
C MET A 212 1.07 5.96 18.46
N GLU A 213 1.66 6.19 17.29
CA GLU A 213 1.40 5.40 16.09
C GLU A 213 2.73 5.07 15.42
N ILE A 214 2.91 3.78 15.09
CA ILE A 214 4.04 3.26 14.31
C ILE A 214 3.44 2.56 13.11
N ASP A 215 3.71 3.05 11.89
CA ASP A 215 3.06 2.58 10.68
C ASP A 215 3.41 1.14 10.31
N PHE A 216 4.66 0.72 10.55
CA PHE A 216 5.10 -0.63 10.28
C PHE A 216 5.99 -1.18 11.39
N LEU A 217 5.65 -2.39 11.82
CA LEU A 217 6.49 -3.24 12.66
C LEU A 217 6.75 -4.54 11.90
N ILE A 218 7.96 -5.02 11.97
CA ILE A 218 8.39 -6.30 11.38
C ILE A 218 9.10 -7.14 12.43
N VAL A 219 9.02 -8.45 12.27
CA VAL A 219 9.85 -9.39 13.04
C VAL A 219 11.17 -9.54 12.28
N GLU A 220 12.29 -9.17 12.88
CA GLU A 220 13.58 -9.54 12.35
C GLU A 220 13.82 -11.04 12.62
N PRO A 221 14.26 -11.82 11.61
CA PRO A 221 14.73 -13.17 11.87
C PRO A 221 15.85 -13.09 12.90
N TYR A 222 15.79 -13.89 13.94
CA TYR A 222 16.91 -14.06 14.86
C TYR A 222 18.11 -14.51 14.00
N GLU A 223 19.06 -13.63 13.75
CA GLU A 223 20.40 -14.06 13.32
C GLU A 223 20.89 -14.96 14.44
N ASN A 224 21.02 -16.26 14.13
CA ASN A 224 21.62 -17.20 15.04
C ASN A 224 22.99 -16.65 15.44
N ALA A 225 23.12 -16.12 16.65
CA ALA A 225 24.37 -15.71 17.28
C ALA A 225 25.35 -16.91 17.46
N ALA A 226 25.02 -18.07 16.90
CA ALA A 226 25.72 -19.33 17.03
C ALA A 226 26.75 -19.62 15.92
N MET A 227 27.08 -18.66 15.03
CA MET A 227 28.16 -18.81 14.06
C MET A 227 29.20 -17.69 14.18
N LYS A 228 29.68 -17.44 15.37
CA LYS A 228 30.98 -16.79 15.61
C LYS A 228 31.83 -17.72 16.44
N TYR A 229 32.36 -18.73 15.77
CA TYR A 229 33.57 -19.44 16.22
C TYR A 229 34.48 -19.67 15.03
#